data_a90834fbe119745eeb432c7dd2cd22ba
#
_entry.id   a90834fbe119745eeb432c7dd2cd22ba
#
_cell.length_a   1.000
_cell.length_b   1.000
_cell.length_c   1.000
_cell.angle_alpha   90.00
_cell.angle_beta   90.00
_cell.angle_gamma   90.00
#
_symmetry.space_group_name_H-M   'P 1'
#
loop_
_entity.id
_entity.type
_entity.pdbx_description
1 polymer ?
#
loop_
_entity_poly.entity_id
_entity_poly.type
_entity_poly.pdbx_seq_one_letter_code
_entity_poly.pdbx_strand_id
1 'polypeptide(L)'
;ILANINRWRGQGGLKPLAGEGPPEPAAKVTLGENLLSVFEINAPANEPGIKSILAGILPLDGETWFFKFTAAEAILKKHRGEFLTFLRSVKIAPQASPSTATNPPQPETQRLPELIYSSPEEWQRSEGSAMRVASFSVTGSETGAADIAIVPLPGDAGSRLENANWWRKQLRLEPLEAGAEEETGQILKGKMGEFFLMHLQSSEPLLENGSKAAISAAMIKQGGYTWFFKMTGDADTVRENRKRFESFVQS
;
A
#
# COMPACT_ATOMS: atom_id res chain seq x y z
N ILE A 1 14.39 -5.23 9.75
CA ILE A 1 13.94 -6.57 9.25
C ILE A 1 12.96 -7.20 10.23
N LEU A 2 13.31 -7.39 11.52
CA LEU A 2 12.46 -8.05 12.52
C LEU A 2 11.06 -7.41 12.62
N ALA A 3 10.96 -6.08 12.65
CA ALA A 3 9.68 -5.37 12.71
C ALA A 3 8.75 -5.73 11.53
N ASN A 4 9.29 -5.86 10.32
CA ASN A 4 8.52 -6.28 9.14
C ASN A 4 8.08 -7.75 9.24
N ILE A 5 8.97 -8.63 9.70
CA ILE A 5 8.63 -10.04 9.92
C ILE A 5 7.51 -10.15 10.96
N ASN A 6 7.58 -9.43 12.07
CA ASN A 6 6.55 -9.44 13.12
C ASN A 6 5.23 -8.88 12.63
N ARG A 7 5.24 -7.82 11.81
CA ARG A 7 4.03 -7.32 11.14
C ARG A 7 3.40 -8.39 10.23
N TRP A 8 4.20 -9.13 9.46
CA TRP A 8 3.70 -10.21 8.60
C TRP A 8 3.23 -11.42 9.40
N ARG A 9 3.89 -11.74 10.52
CA ARG A 9 3.43 -12.78 11.46
C ARG A 9 2.06 -12.43 12.02
N GLY A 10 1.83 -11.19 12.40
CA GLY A 10 0.49 -10.70 12.82
C GLY A 10 -0.57 -10.87 11.73
N GLN A 11 -0.23 -10.61 10.45
CA GLN A 11 -1.12 -10.88 9.31
C GLN A 11 -1.42 -12.38 9.14
N GLY A 12 -0.50 -13.25 9.55
CA GLY A 12 -0.64 -14.71 9.56
C GLY A 12 -1.19 -15.28 10.87
N GLY A 13 -1.76 -14.47 11.76
CA GLY A 13 -2.32 -14.94 13.05
C GLY A 13 -1.27 -15.43 14.06
N LEU A 14 0.02 -15.13 13.83
CA LEU A 14 1.13 -15.61 14.67
C LEU A 14 1.58 -14.54 15.65
N LYS A 15 1.99 -14.96 16.85
CA LYS A 15 2.59 -14.07 17.85
C LYS A 15 3.91 -13.49 17.34
N PRO A 16 4.26 -12.26 17.70
CA PRO A 16 5.56 -11.68 17.40
C PRO A 16 6.71 -12.57 17.93
N LEU A 17 7.82 -12.57 17.19
CA LEU A 17 9.07 -13.17 17.68
C LEU A 17 9.64 -12.29 18.78
N ALA A 18 10.05 -12.92 19.88
CA ALA A 18 10.83 -12.29 20.92
C ALA A 18 12.33 -12.32 20.51
N GLY A 19 13.06 -11.24 20.75
CA GLY A 19 14.49 -11.14 20.47
C GLY A 19 14.88 -9.83 19.80
N GLU A 20 16.19 -9.57 19.73
CA GLU A 20 16.75 -8.33 19.17
C GLU A 20 17.06 -8.42 17.67
N GLY A 21 16.95 -9.58 17.05
CA GLY A 21 17.31 -9.81 15.65
C GLY A 21 16.27 -10.61 14.86
N PRO A 22 16.36 -10.59 13.51
CA PRO A 22 15.50 -11.40 12.66
C PRO A 22 15.81 -12.89 12.87
N PRO A 23 14.84 -13.79 12.63
CA PRO A 23 15.07 -15.23 12.62
C PRO A 23 16.04 -15.62 11.48
N GLU A 24 16.59 -16.82 11.55
CA GLU A 24 17.38 -17.36 10.44
C GLU A 24 16.53 -17.44 9.16
N PRO A 25 17.02 -16.93 8.02
CA PRO A 25 16.26 -16.98 6.78
C PRO A 25 16.16 -18.43 6.26
N ALA A 26 15.00 -18.78 5.72
CA ALA A 26 14.73 -20.09 5.11
C ALA A 26 15.52 -20.33 3.81
N ALA A 27 15.98 -19.25 3.16
CA ALA A 27 16.90 -19.31 2.02
C ALA A 27 17.62 -17.97 1.86
N LYS A 28 18.76 -18.00 1.19
CA LYS A 28 19.52 -16.82 0.77
C LYS A 28 19.71 -16.84 -0.74
N VAL A 29 19.53 -15.69 -1.38
CA VAL A 29 19.71 -15.52 -2.83
C VAL A 29 20.74 -14.42 -3.05
N THR A 30 21.84 -14.76 -3.75
CA THR A 30 22.88 -13.78 -4.09
C THR A 30 22.50 -13.09 -5.40
N LEU A 31 22.53 -11.75 -5.39
CA LEU A 31 22.23 -10.88 -6.53
C LEU A 31 23.42 -9.95 -6.75
N GLY A 32 24.41 -10.40 -7.56
CA GLY A 32 25.70 -9.70 -7.65
C GLY A 32 26.40 -9.74 -6.30
N GLU A 33 26.75 -8.58 -5.75
CA GLU A 33 27.38 -8.43 -4.43
C GLU A 33 26.36 -8.40 -3.26
N ASN A 34 25.05 -8.37 -3.57
CA ASN A 34 24.00 -8.20 -2.58
C ASN A 34 23.38 -9.52 -2.18
N LEU A 35 22.99 -9.62 -0.92
CA LEU A 35 22.37 -10.82 -0.35
C LEU A 35 20.90 -10.56 0.00
N LEU A 36 19.99 -11.25 -0.69
CA LEU A 36 18.56 -11.27 -0.42
C LEU A 36 18.24 -12.43 0.53
N SER A 37 17.63 -12.13 1.67
CA SER A 37 17.19 -13.11 2.66
C SER A 37 15.72 -13.47 2.45
N VAL A 38 15.39 -14.76 2.41
CA VAL A 38 14.02 -15.25 2.22
C VAL A 38 13.48 -15.83 3.52
N PHE A 39 12.32 -15.37 3.96
CA PHE A 39 11.63 -15.81 5.17
C PHE A 39 10.31 -16.48 4.83
N GLU A 40 9.99 -17.57 5.52
CA GLU A 40 8.73 -18.29 5.42
C GLU A 40 7.92 -18.07 6.69
N ILE A 41 6.70 -17.61 6.53
CA ILE A 41 5.74 -17.36 7.60
C ILE A 41 4.52 -18.24 7.31
N ASN A 42 4.46 -19.39 7.96
CA ASN A 42 3.39 -20.36 7.75
C ASN A 42 2.22 -20.02 8.67
N ALA A 43 1.03 -19.84 8.09
CA ALA A 43 -0.20 -19.68 8.85
C ALA A 43 -0.53 -20.96 9.65
N PRO A 44 -1.23 -20.86 10.80
CA PRO A 44 -1.70 -22.02 11.52
C PRO A 44 -2.58 -22.90 10.64
N ALA A 45 -2.37 -24.23 10.67
CA ALA A 45 -3.06 -25.18 9.80
C ALA A 45 -4.59 -25.22 9.98
N ASN A 46 -5.09 -24.73 11.12
CA ASN A 46 -6.49 -24.87 11.53
C ASN A 46 -7.30 -23.55 11.43
N GLU A 47 -6.75 -22.50 10.82
CA GLU A 47 -7.45 -21.22 10.68
C GLU A 47 -7.79 -20.95 9.20
N PRO A 48 -9.03 -21.24 8.75
CA PRO A 48 -9.44 -20.97 7.38
C PRO A 48 -9.42 -19.47 7.09
N GLY A 49 -8.83 -19.09 5.95
CA GLY A 49 -8.74 -17.70 5.51
C GLY A 49 -7.42 -17.00 5.82
N ILE A 50 -6.60 -17.51 6.73
CA ILE A 50 -5.26 -17.00 6.98
C ILE A 50 -4.29 -17.53 5.92
N LYS A 51 -3.50 -16.64 5.36
CA LYS A 51 -2.54 -16.96 4.29
C LYS A 51 -1.13 -17.02 4.84
N SER A 52 -0.36 -18.01 4.37
CA SER A 52 1.09 -18.08 4.56
C SER A 52 1.79 -17.07 3.66
N ILE A 53 3.01 -16.67 4.05
CA ILE A 53 3.78 -15.63 3.37
C ILE A 53 5.20 -16.16 3.12
N LEU A 54 5.66 -16.01 1.89
CA LEU A 54 7.05 -16.15 1.49
C LEU A 54 7.58 -14.78 1.13
N ALA A 55 8.58 -14.28 1.86
CA ALA A 55 9.06 -12.92 1.72
C ALA A 55 10.57 -12.85 1.49
N GLY A 56 11.00 -12.27 0.39
CA GLY A 56 12.37 -11.86 0.13
C GLY A 56 12.64 -10.47 0.66
N ILE A 57 13.73 -10.27 1.38
CA ILE A 57 14.19 -8.99 1.90
C ILE A 57 15.59 -8.71 1.38
N LEU A 58 15.74 -7.62 0.66
CA LEU A 58 17.01 -7.16 0.09
C LEU A 58 17.33 -5.76 0.61
N PRO A 59 18.25 -5.60 1.57
CA PRO A 59 18.83 -4.30 1.89
C PRO A 59 19.75 -3.86 0.74
N LEU A 60 19.56 -2.65 0.24
CA LEU A 60 20.33 -2.09 -0.87
C LEU A 60 20.42 -0.57 -0.72
N ASP A 61 21.64 -0.03 -0.62
CA ASP A 61 21.97 1.42 -0.65
C ASP A 61 21.11 2.30 0.27
N GLY A 62 20.90 1.82 1.53
CA GLY A 62 20.10 2.54 2.53
C GLY A 62 18.59 2.29 2.44
N GLU A 63 18.12 1.64 1.40
CA GLU A 63 16.75 1.20 1.22
C GLU A 63 16.58 -0.29 1.51
N THR A 64 15.34 -0.75 1.67
CA THR A 64 15.03 -2.18 1.81
C THR A 64 13.93 -2.57 0.85
N TRP A 65 14.25 -3.46 -0.06
CA TRP A 65 13.32 -4.01 -1.04
C TRP A 65 12.64 -5.27 -0.50
N PHE A 66 11.33 -5.36 -0.70
CA PHE A 66 10.50 -6.48 -0.25
C PHE A 66 9.83 -7.16 -1.43
N PHE A 67 10.03 -8.46 -1.54
CA PHE A 67 9.36 -9.34 -2.50
C PHE A 67 8.44 -10.26 -1.70
N LYS A 68 7.13 -10.19 -1.91
CA LYS A 68 6.16 -10.90 -1.06
C LYS A 68 5.23 -11.76 -1.91
N PHE A 69 5.18 -13.04 -1.60
CA PHE A 69 4.21 -14.00 -2.14
C PHE A 69 3.32 -14.49 -0.99
N THR A 70 2.01 -14.29 -1.13
CA THR A 70 1.02 -14.60 -0.09
C THR A 70 -0.06 -15.50 -0.67
N ALA A 71 -0.21 -16.70 -0.14
CA ALA A 71 -1.20 -17.67 -0.59
C ALA A 71 -1.50 -18.71 0.51
N ALA A 72 -2.41 -19.65 0.24
CA ALA A 72 -2.56 -20.84 1.07
C ALA A 72 -1.23 -21.63 1.11
N GLU A 73 -0.92 -22.25 2.22
CA GLU A 73 0.37 -22.94 2.45
C GLU A 73 0.71 -23.96 1.35
N ALA A 74 -0.27 -24.73 0.90
CA ALA A 74 -0.07 -25.72 -0.17
C ALA A 74 0.37 -25.07 -1.50
N ILE A 75 -0.17 -23.88 -1.83
CA ILE A 75 0.20 -23.12 -3.03
C ILE A 75 1.61 -22.56 -2.87
N LEU A 76 1.95 -22.00 -1.71
CA LEU A 76 3.29 -21.51 -1.44
C LEU A 76 4.34 -22.62 -1.56
N LYS A 77 4.09 -23.78 -0.97
CA LYS A 77 4.98 -24.94 -1.07
C LYS A 77 5.18 -25.38 -2.52
N LYS A 78 4.09 -25.46 -3.29
CA LYS A 78 4.12 -25.84 -4.71
C LYS A 78 4.97 -24.87 -5.55
N HIS A 79 4.81 -23.57 -5.33
CA HIS A 79 5.45 -22.51 -6.16
C HIS A 79 6.69 -21.88 -5.51
N ARG A 80 7.20 -22.46 -4.42
CA ARG A 80 8.40 -21.99 -3.74
C ARG A 80 9.61 -21.91 -4.66
N GLY A 81 9.82 -22.94 -5.48
CA GLY A 81 10.93 -22.99 -6.43
C GLY A 81 10.85 -21.89 -7.49
N GLU A 82 9.66 -21.64 -8.01
CA GLU A 82 9.40 -20.59 -8.99
C GLU A 82 9.63 -19.20 -8.40
N PHE A 83 9.20 -18.98 -7.17
CA PHE A 83 9.46 -17.72 -6.45
C PHE A 83 10.97 -17.51 -6.23
N LEU A 84 11.72 -18.52 -5.84
CA LEU A 84 13.18 -18.42 -5.71
C LEU A 84 13.86 -18.16 -7.08
N THR A 85 13.35 -18.76 -8.16
CA THR A 85 13.83 -18.50 -9.52
C THR A 85 13.55 -17.06 -9.93
N PHE A 86 12.34 -16.56 -9.65
CA PHE A 86 12.01 -15.15 -9.84
C PHE A 86 12.96 -14.23 -9.08
N LEU A 87 13.21 -14.49 -7.80
CA LEU A 87 14.15 -13.69 -7.01
C LEU A 87 15.57 -13.67 -7.61
N ARG A 88 16.06 -14.82 -8.13
CA ARG A 88 17.35 -14.90 -8.81
C ARG A 88 17.39 -14.14 -10.14
N SER A 89 16.25 -13.93 -10.78
CA SER A 89 16.15 -13.15 -12.03
C SER A 89 16.20 -11.65 -11.83
N VAL A 90 16.06 -11.17 -10.58
CA VAL A 90 16.16 -9.74 -10.25
C VAL A 90 17.56 -9.23 -10.59
N LYS A 91 17.63 -8.20 -11.40
CA LYS A 91 18.89 -7.51 -11.74
C LYS A 91 18.94 -6.17 -11.04
N ILE A 92 20.00 -5.95 -10.27
CA ILE A 92 20.27 -4.66 -9.66
C ILE A 92 21.09 -3.87 -10.69
N ALA A 93 20.52 -2.79 -11.19
CA ALA A 93 21.27 -1.87 -12.05
C ALA A 93 22.31 -1.14 -11.20
N PRO A 94 23.57 -1.00 -11.66
CA PRO A 94 24.57 -0.19 -10.95
C PRO A 94 24.04 1.23 -10.81
N GLN A 95 24.06 1.75 -9.58
CA GLN A 95 23.74 3.16 -9.35
C GLN A 95 24.90 3.98 -9.93
N ALA A 96 24.64 4.76 -10.98
CA ALA A 96 25.62 5.66 -11.55
C ALA A 96 25.99 6.71 -10.48
N SER A 97 27.27 6.74 -10.07
CA SER A 97 27.83 7.83 -9.28
C SER A 97 27.57 9.16 -10.00
N PRO A 98 27.34 10.27 -9.30
CA PRO A 98 27.09 11.56 -9.93
C PRO A 98 28.35 12.04 -10.68
N SER A 99 28.46 11.73 -11.95
CA SER A 99 29.47 12.24 -12.84
C SER A 99 28.88 13.37 -13.67
N THR A 100 29.46 14.55 -13.56
CA THR A 100 29.29 15.68 -14.47
C THR A 100 29.69 15.28 -15.87
N ALA A 101 28.76 14.86 -16.72
CA ALA A 101 28.92 14.82 -18.17
C ALA A 101 27.59 14.60 -18.88
N THR A 102 27.35 15.44 -19.86
CA THR A 102 26.39 15.45 -20.97
C THR A 102 25.64 14.14 -21.27
N ASN A 103 24.30 14.18 -21.19
CA ASN A 103 23.37 13.07 -21.32
C ASN A 103 23.41 12.28 -22.63
N PRO A 104 23.52 10.93 -22.57
CA PRO A 104 22.71 10.03 -23.41
C PRO A 104 21.45 9.57 -22.62
N PRO A 105 20.36 9.11 -23.26
CA PRO A 105 19.09 8.85 -22.63
C PRO A 105 19.22 7.74 -21.56
N GLN A 106 18.99 8.11 -20.30
CA GLN A 106 18.87 7.15 -19.18
C GLN A 106 17.65 6.25 -19.42
N PRO A 107 17.73 4.94 -19.07
CA PRO A 107 16.51 4.18 -18.85
C PRO A 107 15.76 4.85 -17.70
N GLU A 108 14.51 5.21 -17.96
CA GLU A 108 13.63 5.91 -17.03
C GLU A 108 13.55 5.13 -15.71
N THR A 109 14.31 5.54 -14.69
CA THR A 109 13.85 5.37 -13.32
C THR A 109 12.41 5.89 -13.35
N GLN A 110 11.44 5.06 -13.02
CA GLN A 110 10.04 5.47 -12.97
C GLN A 110 9.93 6.61 -11.96
N ARG A 111 10.20 7.84 -12.42
CA ARG A 111 9.78 9.01 -11.68
C ARG A 111 8.28 8.88 -11.55
N LEU A 112 7.79 8.90 -10.31
CA LEU A 112 6.36 9.03 -10.10
C LEU A 112 5.88 10.19 -10.96
N PRO A 113 4.76 10.04 -11.68
CA PRO A 113 4.27 11.10 -12.54
C PRO A 113 4.05 12.36 -11.70
N GLU A 114 4.49 13.50 -12.22
CA GLU A 114 4.31 14.78 -11.55
C GLU A 114 2.83 15.14 -11.54
N LEU A 115 2.33 15.47 -10.35
CA LEU A 115 0.96 15.88 -10.13
C LEU A 115 0.94 17.30 -9.54
N ILE A 116 0.21 18.20 -10.20
CA ILE A 116 -0.05 19.54 -9.69
C ILE A 116 -1.36 19.49 -8.90
N TYR A 117 -1.33 19.86 -7.62
CA TYR A 117 -2.48 19.86 -6.72
C TYR A 117 -2.40 21.01 -5.73
N SER A 118 -3.54 21.37 -5.15
CA SER A 118 -3.63 22.32 -4.04
C SER A 118 -4.10 21.61 -2.78
N SER A 119 -3.22 21.51 -1.78
CA SER A 119 -3.58 20.92 -0.49
C SER A 119 -4.20 21.96 0.45
N PRO A 120 -5.17 21.58 1.29
CA PRO A 120 -5.65 22.44 2.38
C PRO A 120 -4.51 22.86 3.32
N GLU A 121 -4.56 24.09 3.83
CA GLU A 121 -3.53 24.63 4.72
C GLU A 121 -3.43 23.89 6.06
N GLU A 122 -4.55 23.33 6.52
CA GLU A 122 -4.63 22.59 7.79
C GLU A 122 -3.99 21.19 7.71
N TRP A 123 -3.68 20.70 6.50
CA TRP A 123 -3.04 19.42 6.32
C TRP A 123 -1.53 19.55 6.40
N GLN A 124 -0.94 18.81 7.31
CA GLN A 124 0.51 18.78 7.46
C GLN A 124 1.11 17.78 6.49
N ARG A 125 2.07 18.24 5.67
CA ARG A 125 2.81 17.33 4.79
C ARG A 125 3.61 16.35 5.63
N SER A 126 3.47 15.06 5.34
CA SER A 126 4.19 13.99 6.00
C SER A 126 5.18 13.34 5.03
N GLU A 127 6.21 12.68 5.57
CA GLU A 127 7.11 11.87 4.76
C GLU A 127 6.32 10.71 4.14
N GLY A 128 6.34 10.64 2.80
CA GLY A 128 5.69 9.58 2.04
C GLY A 128 6.61 8.37 1.88
N SER A 129 6.05 7.24 1.46
CA SER A 129 6.84 6.13 0.92
C SER A 129 7.21 6.41 -0.54
N ALA A 130 8.20 5.68 -1.10
CA ALA A 130 8.61 5.80 -2.50
C ALA A 130 7.48 5.62 -3.54
N MET A 131 6.31 5.09 -3.13
CA MET A 131 5.14 4.89 -3.99
C MET A 131 4.09 6.02 -3.87
N ARG A 132 4.29 7.01 -3.00
CA ARG A 132 3.34 8.10 -2.78
C ARG A 132 3.86 9.39 -3.43
N VAL A 133 3.09 9.96 -4.33
CA VAL A 133 3.36 11.30 -4.90
C VAL A 133 3.22 12.38 -3.84
N ALA A 134 2.26 12.21 -2.94
CA ALA A 134 2.07 13.10 -1.80
C ALA A 134 1.52 12.33 -0.58
N SER A 135 1.89 12.82 0.59
CA SER A 135 1.38 12.35 1.89
C SER A 135 1.11 13.53 2.79
N PHE A 136 -0.03 13.48 3.51
CA PHE A 136 -0.40 14.46 4.51
C PHE A 136 -1.00 13.77 5.72
N SER A 137 -0.94 14.44 6.85
CA SER A 137 -1.69 14.10 8.05
C SER A 137 -2.59 15.26 8.46
N VAL A 138 -3.71 14.93 9.07
CA VAL A 138 -4.61 15.92 9.67
C VAL A 138 -5.05 15.41 11.03
N THR A 139 -5.06 16.31 12.01
CA THR A 139 -5.61 16.06 13.35
C THR A 139 -7.05 16.57 13.37
N GLY A 140 -7.96 15.78 13.91
CA GLY A 140 -9.36 16.18 14.11
C GLY A 140 -9.55 17.13 15.28
N SER A 141 -10.79 17.53 15.51
CA SER A 141 -11.19 18.41 16.61
C SER A 141 -10.97 17.80 17.99
N GLU A 142 -10.93 16.48 18.10
CA GLU A 142 -10.59 15.74 19.32
C GLU A 142 -9.20 15.11 19.20
N THR A 143 -9.01 13.90 19.69
CA THR A 143 -7.72 13.17 19.64
C THR A 143 -7.52 12.33 18.38
N GLY A 144 -8.47 12.40 17.43
CA GLY A 144 -8.44 11.63 16.20
C GLY A 144 -7.44 12.19 15.18
N ALA A 145 -6.96 11.33 14.30
CA ALA A 145 -6.08 11.69 13.19
C ALA A 145 -6.45 10.93 11.90
N ALA A 146 -6.10 11.50 10.76
CA ALA A 146 -6.21 10.81 9.47
C ALA A 146 -4.95 11.03 8.61
N ASP A 147 -4.58 9.99 7.85
CA ASP A 147 -3.52 9.99 6.83
C ASP A 147 -4.14 10.19 5.46
N ILE A 148 -3.56 11.05 4.66
CA ILE A 148 -3.96 11.30 3.28
C ILE A 148 -2.80 10.97 2.36
N ALA A 149 -3.07 10.19 1.31
CA ALA A 149 -2.06 9.77 0.36
C ALA A 149 -2.55 9.85 -1.09
N ILE A 150 -1.63 10.19 -2.00
CA ILE A 150 -1.82 10.04 -3.45
C ILE A 150 -0.86 8.98 -3.94
N VAL A 151 -1.40 7.92 -4.56
CA VAL A 151 -0.64 6.78 -5.08
C VAL A 151 -1.01 6.53 -6.54
N PRO A 152 -0.10 6.72 -7.50
CA PRO A 152 -0.25 6.25 -8.86
C PRO A 152 0.23 4.80 -8.98
N LEU A 153 -0.59 3.91 -9.48
CA LEU A 153 -0.20 2.56 -9.84
C LEU A 153 -0.15 2.43 -11.36
N PRO A 154 0.94 1.91 -11.95
CA PRO A 154 1.05 1.74 -13.39
C PRO A 154 -0.04 0.81 -13.93
N GLY A 155 -0.63 1.17 -15.07
CA GLY A 155 -1.63 0.36 -15.76
C GLY A 155 -3.00 0.35 -15.10
N ASP A 156 -3.72 -0.75 -15.29
CA ASP A 156 -5.04 -0.99 -14.71
C ASP A 156 -4.90 -1.69 -13.35
N ALA A 157 -5.16 -0.95 -12.28
CA ALA A 157 -5.11 -1.47 -10.91
C ALA A 157 -6.49 -1.89 -10.39
N GLY A 158 -7.28 -2.53 -11.23
CA GLY A 158 -8.57 -3.12 -10.89
C GLY A 158 -9.79 -2.25 -11.24
N SER A 159 -10.97 -2.88 -11.20
CA SER A 159 -12.26 -2.24 -11.42
C SER A 159 -12.69 -1.39 -10.22
N ARG A 160 -13.74 -0.58 -10.40
CA ARG A 160 -14.38 0.17 -9.30
C ARG A 160 -14.86 -0.77 -8.20
N LEU A 161 -15.53 -1.87 -8.56
CA LEU A 161 -16.02 -2.88 -7.61
C LEU A 161 -14.88 -3.52 -6.80
N GLU A 162 -13.81 -3.96 -7.46
CA GLU A 162 -12.68 -4.58 -6.77
C GLU A 162 -12.04 -3.63 -5.78
N ASN A 163 -11.84 -2.37 -6.17
CA ASN A 163 -11.26 -1.36 -5.28
C ASN A 163 -12.23 -0.96 -4.16
N ALA A 164 -13.53 -0.82 -4.44
CA ALA A 164 -14.56 -0.60 -3.44
C ALA A 164 -14.55 -1.72 -2.38
N ASN A 165 -14.53 -2.97 -2.82
CA ASN A 165 -14.48 -4.13 -1.94
C ASN A 165 -13.15 -4.25 -1.17
N TRP A 166 -12.04 -3.82 -1.77
CA TRP A 166 -10.77 -3.71 -1.05
C TRP A 166 -10.83 -2.69 0.09
N TRP A 167 -11.42 -1.50 -0.13
CA TRP A 167 -11.60 -0.49 0.91
C TRP A 167 -12.60 -0.94 1.98
N ARG A 168 -13.70 -1.58 1.60
CA ARG A 168 -14.69 -2.16 2.52
C ARG A 168 -14.07 -3.21 3.42
N LYS A 169 -13.26 -4.10 2.86
CA LYS A 169 -12.52 -5.11 3.62
C LYS A 169 -11.61 -4.52 4.70
N GLN A 170 -10.97 -3.37 4.44
CA GLN A 170 -10.14 -2.67 5.43
C GLN A 170 -10.96 -2.21 6.64
N LEU A 171 -12.24 -1.95 6.45
CA LEU A 171 -13.19 -1.52 7.48
C LEU A 171 -14.06 -2.67 8.02
N ARG A 172 -13.74 -3.92 7.67
CA ARG A 172 -14.52 -5.12 8.03
C ARG A 172 -15.99 -5.04 7.63
N LEU A 173 -16.27 -4.39 6.49
CA LEU A 173 -17.60 -4.32 5.89
C LEU A 173 -17.80 -5.45 4.89
N GLU A 174 -19.05 -5.93 4.77
CA GLU A 174 -19.42 -6.93 3.76
C GLU A 174 -19.13 -6.42 2.35
N PRO A 175 -18.68 -7.28 1.42
CA PRO A 175 -18.43 -6.89 0.05
C PRO A 175 -19.72 -6.46 -0.66
N LEU A 176 -19.58 -5.59 -1.66
CA LEU A 176 -20.65 -5.23 -2.58
C LEU A 176 -20.80 -6.28 -3.65
N GLU A 177 -22.02 -6.56 -4.05
CA GLU A 177 -22.35 -7.29 -5.27
C GLU A 177 -22.07 -6.42 -6.50
N ALA A 178 -21.95 -7.07 -7.66
CA ALA A 178 -21.70 -6.38 -8.92
C ALA A 178 -22.81 -5.37 -9.25
N GLY A 179 -22.42 -4.13 -9.54
CA GLY A 179 -23.33 -3.01 -9.82
C GLY A 179 -23.67 -2.15 -8.59
N ALA A 180 -23.58 -2.69 -7.39
CA ALA A 180 -23.89 -1.93 -6.16
C ALA A 180 -22.85 -0.83 -5.87
N GLU A 181 -21.66 -0.90 -6.47
CA GLU A 181 -20.66 0.16 -6.37
C GLU A 181 -21.09 1.47 -7.05
N GLU A 182 -21.90 1.38 -8.11
CA GLU A 182 -22.42 2.56 -8.81
C GLU A 182 -23.50 3.29 -7.99
N GLU A 183 -24.24 2.57 -7.13
CA GLU A 183 -25.24 3.13 -6.24
C GLU A 183 -24.64 3.69 -4.95
N THR A 184 -23.57 3.08 -4.45
CA THR A 184 -22.92 3.44 -3.19
C THR A 184 -21.77 4.42 -3.36
N GLY A 185 -21.16 4.48 -4.55
CA GLY A 185 -20.15 5.45 -4.95
C GLY A 185 -20.76 6.69 -5.60
N GLN A 186 -19.94 7.66 -5.85
CA GLN A 186 -20.31 8.87 -6.58
C GLN A 186 -19.23 9.28 -7.59
N ILE A 187 -19.63 9.96 -8.66
CA ILE A 187 -18.72 10.54 -9.63
C ILE A 187 -18.39 11.97 -9.21
N LEU A 188 -17.12 12.24 -8.96
CA LEU A 188 -16.60 13.55 -8.63
C LEU A 188 -15.82 14.09 -9.83
N LYS A 189 -16.24 15.24 -10.37
CA LYS A 189 -15.55 15.90 -11.49
C LYS A 189 -14.44 16.79 -10.97
N GLY A 190 -13.23 16.58 -11.48
CA GLY A 190 -12.04 17.37 -11.14
C GLY A 190 -11.23 17.71 -12.40
N LYS A 191 -10.10 18.38 -12.23
CA LYS A 191 -9.23 18.79 -13.35
C LYS A 191 -8.64 17.59 -14.11
N MET A 192 -8.40 16.48 -13.45
CA MET A 192 -7.93 15.25 -14.08
C MET A 192 -9.03 14.47 -14.82
N GLY A 193 -10.31 14.76 -14.58
CA GLY A 193 -11.45 14.05 -15.17
C GLY A 193 -12.47 13.62 -14.12
N GLU A 194 -13.12 12.47 -14.38
CA GLU A 194 -14.18 11.94 -13.51
C GLU A 194 -13.59 10.85 -12.57
N PHE A 195 -13.61 11.16 -11.29
CA PHE A 195 -13.18 10.23 -10.23
C PHE A 195 -14.36 9.41 -9.73
N PHE A 196 -14.14 8.13 -9.51
CA PHE A 196 -15.02 7.31 -8.67
C PHE A 196 -14.64 7.53 -7.20
N LEU A 197 -15.56 8.05 -6.40
CA LEU A 197 -15.35 8.41 -5.00
C LEU A 197 -16.26 7.61 -4.09
N MET A 198 -15.73 7.15 -2.96
CA MET A 198 -16.50 6.52 -1.89
C MET A 198 -16.10 7.09 -0.52
N HIS A 199 -17.10 7.16 0.37
CA HIS A 199 -16.94 7.44 1.79
C HIS A 199 -17.45 6.25 2.59
N LEU A 200 -16.57 5.60 3.35
CA LEU A 200 -16.86 4.38 4.09
C LEU A 200 -16.49 4.57 5.56
N GLN A 201 -17.26 3.94 6.44
CA GLN A 201 -17.00 3.93 7.87
C GLN A 201 -17.24 2.52 8.41
N SER A 202 -16.42 2.07 9.36
CA SER A 202 -16.61 0.78 10.01
C SER A 202 -17.87 0.76 10.85
N SER A 203 -18.53 -0.40 10.91
CA SER A 203 -19.72 -0.61 11.76
C SER A 203 -19.32 -0.59 13.23
N GLU A 204 -18.17 -1.18 13.55
CA GLU A 204 -17.64 -1.33 14.91
C GLU A 204 -16.35 -0.53 15.09
N PRO A 205 -15.94 -0.25 16.34
CA PRO A 205 -14.64 0.31 16.64
C PRO A 205 -13.50 -0.54 16.08
N LEU A 206 -12.55 0.07 15.36
CA LEU A 206 -11.41 -0.62 14.77
C LEU A 206 -10.06 -0.02 15.16
N LEU A 207 -10.05 1.18 15.73
CA LEU A 207 -8.83 1.85 16.14
C LEU A 207 -8.47 1.50 17.59
N GLU A 208 -7.19 1.58 17.93
CA GLU A 208 -6.67 1.24 19.25
C GLU A 208 -7.27 2.10 20.38
N ASN A 209 -7.65 3.34 20.06
CA ASN A 209 -8.34 4.25 20.98
C ASN A 209 -9.84 3.95 21.15
N GLY A 210 -10.36 2.87 20.57
CA GLY A 210 -11.75 2.47 20.63
C GLY A 210 -12.69 3.24 19.71
N SER A 211 -12.19 4.09 18.82
CA SER A 211 -13.02 4.79 17.85
C SER A 211 -13.23 3.97 16.56
N LYS A 212 -14.24 4.36 15.76
CA LYS A 212 -14.48 3.80 14.43
C LYS A 212 -13.44 4.34 13.44
N ALA A 213 -13.11 3.51 12.46
CA ALA A 213 -12.27 3.92 11.33
C ALA A 213 -13.14 4.34 10.14
N ALA A 214 -12.64 5.28 9.34
CA ALA A 214 -13.26 5.65 8.08
C ALA A 214 -12.24 5.80 6.95
N ILE A 215 -12.73 5.66 5.72
CA ILE A 215 -12.00 5.86 4.48
C ILE A 215 -12.81 6.77 3.58
N SER A 216 -12.19 7.85 3.08
CA SER A 216 -12.61 8.56 1.88
C SER A 216 -11.60 8.24 0.79
N ALA A 217 -12.04 7.61 -0.29
CA ALA A 217 -11.14 7.18 -1.36
C ALA A 217 -11.70 7.54 -2.73
N ALA A 218 -10.85 8.11 -3.58
CA ALA A 218 -11.15 8.41 -4.96
C ALA A 218 -10.17 7.71 -5.90
N MET A 219 -10.64 7.26 -7.06
CA MET A 219 -9.79 6.69 -8.09
C MET A 219 -10.15 7.21 -9.48
N ILE A 220 -9.13 7.31 -10.33
CA ILE A 220 -9.26 7.64 -11.75
C ILE A 220 -8.19 6.89 -12.55
N LYS A 221 -8.53 6.43 -13.76
CA LYS A 221 -7.56 5.85 -14.72
C LYS A 221 -7.19 6.94 -15.72
N GLN A 222 -5.93 7.37 -15.71
CA GLN A 222 -5.46 8.42 -16.61
C GLN A 222 -3.95 8.35 -16.84
N GLY A 223 -3.50 8.66 -18.04
CA GLY A 223 -2.09 8.77 -18.38
C GLY A 223 -1.31 7.46 -18.21
N GLY A 224 -1.96 6.30 -18.39
CA GLY A 224 -1.32 4.99 -18.18
C GLY A 224 -1.21 4.56 -16.73
N TYR A 225 -1.85 5.26 -15.81
CA TYR A 225 -1.89 4.97 -14.38
C TYR A 225 -3.32 4.86 -13.87
N THR A 226 -3.52 4.08 -12.81
CA THR A 226 -4.66 4.20 -11.91
C THR A 226 -4.22 5.02 -10.69
N TRP A 227 -4.81 6.18 -10.54
CA TRP A 227 -4.53 7.12 -9.45
C TRP A 227 -5.48 6.87 -8.29
N PHE A 228 -4.92 6.77 -7.11
CA PHE A 228 -5.68 6.64 -5.86
C PHE A 228 -5.39 7.82 -4.95
N PHE A 229 -6.45 8.50 -4.55
CA PHE A 229 -6.46 9.51 -3.51
C PHE A 229 -7.19 8.90 -2.33
N LYS A 230 -6.56 8.84 -1.17
CA LYS A 230 -7.16 8.14 -0.03
C LYS A 230 -6.88 8.89 1.26
N MET A 231 -7.93 9.16 2.03
CA MET A 231 -7.87 9.63 3.40
C MET A 231 -8.38 8.51 4.31
N THR A 232 -7.62 8.14 5.33
CA THR A 232 -7.92 7.02 6.22
C THR A 232 -7.57 7.38 7.65
N GLY A 233 -8.45 7.11 8.59
CA GLY A 233 -8.19 7.36 10.00
C GLY A 233 -9.42 7.30 10.88
N ASP A 234 -9.42 8.09 11.92
CA ASP A 234 -10.54 8.25 12.82
C ASP A 234 -11.78 8.74 12.07
N ALA A 235 -12.95 8.15 12.37
CA ALA A 235 -14.17 8.38 11.60
C ALA A 235 -14.66 9.82 11.68
N ASP A 236 -14.53 10.47 12.84
CA ASP A 236 -14.95 11.85 13.01
C ASP A 236 -14.00 12.80 12.29
N THR A 237 -12.69 12.56 12.39
CA THR A 237 -11.66 13.32 11.66
C THR A 237 -11.85 13.21 10.16
N VAL A 238 -12.09 12.01 9.63
CA VAL A 238 -12.35 11.78 8.20
C VAL A 238 -13.63 12.50 7.78
N ARG A 239 -14.70 12.44 8.57
CA ARG A 239 -15.98 13.11 8.30
C ARG A 239 -15.83 14.65 8.25
N GLU A 240 -15.13 15.23 9.21
CA GLU A 240 -14.86 16.68 9.28
C GLU A 240 -14.07 17.17 8.08
N ASN A 241 -13.17 16.36 7.55
CA ASN A 241 -12.32 16.70 6.42
C ASN A 241 -12.86 16.26 5.05
N ARG A 242 -14.06 15.66 4.98
CA ARG A 242 -14.62 15.10 3.73
C ARG A 242 -14.69 16.14 2.60
N LYS A 243 -15.25 17.33 2.86
CA LYS A 243 -15.37 18.40 1.86
C LYS A 243 -13.99 18.91 1.40
N ARG A 244 -13.03 19.03 2.31
CA ARG A 244 -11.65 19.42 1.98
C ARG A 244 -10.99 18.35 1.10
N PHE A 245 -11.23 17.09 1.40
CA PHE A 245 -10.74 15.97 0.59
C PHE A 245 -11.35 15.97 -0.82
N GLU A 246 -12.65 16.20 -0.96
CA GLU A 246 -13.29 16.33 -2.26
C GLU A 246 -12.71 17.50 -3.07
N SER A 247 -12.54 18.67 -2.46
CA SER A 247 -11.92 19.84 -3.10
C SER A 247 -10.48 19.56 -3.51
N PHE A 248 -9.73 18.83 -2.69
CA PHE A 248 -8.37 18.42 -2.98
C PHE A 248 -8.30 17.46 -4.19
N VAL A 249 -9.21 16.48 -4.28
CA VAL A 249 -9.29 15.55 -5.42
C VAL A 249 -9.66 16.30 -6.71
N GLN A 250 -10.44 17.39 -6.61
CA GLN A 250 -10.87 18.19 -7.76
C GLN A 250 -9.79 19.18 -8.24
N SER A 251 -8.80 19.52 -7.39
CA SER A 251 -7.79 20.54 -7.66
C SER A 251 -6.74 20.09 -8.68
#